data_bd688711a63b98db48b5fd9152167af1
#
_entry.id   bd688711a63b98db48b5fd9152167af1
#
_cell.length_a   1.000
_cell.length_b   1.000
_cell.length_c   1.000
_cell.angle_alpha   90.00
_cell.angle_beta   90.00
_cell.angle_gamma   90.00
#
_symmetry.space_group_name_H-M   'P 1'
#
loop_
_entity.id
_entity.type
_entity.pdbx_description
1 polymer ?
#
loop_
_entity_poly.entity_id
_entity_poly.type
_entity_poly.pdbx_seq_one_letter_code
_entity_poly.pdbx_strand_id
1 'polypeptide(L)' 'MKFVVLPELRGRWSWELRDPADRIVAKSAMSFGSRQLALVSIQEFRAKAPRSSVCDSTGKWLEFEAGELS' A
#
# COMPACT_ATOMS: atom_id res chain seq x y z
N MET A 1 12.02 0.81 -2.52
CA MET A 1 10.95 0.53 -1.54
C MET A 1 10.76 -0.96 -1.36
N LYS A 2 10.30 -1.37 -0.20
CA LYS A 2 10.05 -2.78 0.07
C LYS A 2 8.79 -2.96 0.91
N PHE A 3 8.08 -4.06 0.65
CA PHE A 3 6.99 -4.50 1.51
C PHE A 3 7.54 -5.39 2.62
N VAL A 4 7.05 -5.19 3.83
CA VAL A 4 7.41 -5.99 4.99
C VAL A 4 6.14 -6.61 5.54
N VAL A 5 6.13 -7.94 5.66
CA VAL A 5 4.99 -8.69 6.21
C VAL A 5 5.26 -8.93 7.69
N LEU A 6 4.30 -8.56 8.52
CA LEU A 6 4.46 -8.53 9.98
C LEU A 6 3.45 -9.45 10.67
N PRO A 7 3.92 -10.32 11.57
CA PRO A 7 3.00 -11.06 12.42
C PRO A 7 2.41 -10.14 13.49
N GLU A 8 1.13 -10.32 13.79
CA GLU A 8 0.43 -9.60 14.82
C GLU A 8 -0.16 -10.56 15.85
N LEU A 9 -0.79 -10.02 16.87
CA LEU A 9 -1.42 -10.83 17.90
C LEU A 9 -2.49 -11.74 17.31
N ARG A 10 -2.71 -12.89 17.95
CA ARG A 10 -3.76 -13.86 17.62
C ARG A 10 -3.61 -14.49 16.23
N GLY A 11 -2.36 -14.63 15.76
CA GLY A 11 -2.10 -15.25 14.46
C GLY A 11 -2.50 -14.41 13.26
N ARG A 12 -2.70 -13.12 13.45
CA ARG A 12 -3.03 -12.21 12.37
C ARG A 12 -1.76 -11.65 11.73
N TRP A 13 -1.91 -11.08 10.55
CA TRP A 13 -0.79 -10.57 9.77
C TRP A 13 -1.16 -9.23 9.15
N SER A 14 -0.14 -8.38 8.98
CA SER A 14 -0.29 -7.10 8.29
C SER A 14 0.93 -6.86 7.40
N TRP A 15 0.92 -5.78 6.65
CA TRP A 15 2.09 -5.39 5.87
C TRP A 15 2.31 -3.88 5.93
N GLU A 16 3.57 -3.51 5.71
CA GLU A 16 4.00 -2.12 5.59
C GLU A 16 4.81 -1.97 4.32
N LEU A 17 4.71 -0.81 3.69
CA LEU A 17 5.58 -0.42 2.60
C LEU A 17 6.59 0.59 3.15
N ARG A 18 7.87 0.28 3.02
CA ARG A 18 8.96 1.12 3.56
C ARG A 18 9.81 1.67 2.45
N ASP A 19 10.30 2.90 2.63
CA ASP A 19 11.21 3.54 1.69
C ASP A 19 12.66 3.08 1.95
N PRO A 20 13.63 3.53 1.10
CA PRO A 20 15.03 3.14 1.30
C PRO A 20 15.62 3.55 2.65
N ALA A 21 15.06 4.58 3.30
CA ALA A 21 15.48 4.99 4.64
C ALA A 21 14.76 4.21 5.75
N ASP A 22 14.02 3.16 5.38
CA ASP A 22 13.26 2.29 6.29
C ASP A 22 12.10 2.99 7.01
N ARG A 23 11.61 4.10 6.43
CA ARG A 23 10.44 4.80 6.96
C ARG A 23 9.16 4.19 6.38
N ILE A 24 8.13 4.10 7.22
CA ILE A 24 6.84 3.57 6.78
C ILE A 24 6.14 4.63 5.92
N VAL A 25 5.89 4.31 4.65
CA VAL A 25 5.17 5.20 3.74
C VAL A 25 3.73 4.76 3.50
N ALA A 26 3.43 3.48 3.78
CA ALA A 26 2.07 2.95 3.69
C ALA A 26 1.99 1.68 4.53
N LYS A 27 0.77 1.29 4.91
CA LYS A 27 0.54 0.02 5.61
C LYS A 27 -0.85 -0.51 5.27
N SER A 28 -1.07 -1.80 5.49
CA SER A 28 -2.37 -2.40 5.22
C SER A 28 -3.43 -1.80 6.15
N ALA A 29 -4.61 -1.54 5.59
CA ALA A 29 -5.73 -0.96 6.33
C ALA A 29 -6.34 -1.96 7.31
N MET A 30 -6.10 -3.26 7.08
CA MET A 30 -6.65 -4.33 7.91
C MET A 30 -5.59 -5.37 8.18
N SER A 31 -5.85 -6.25 9.14
CA SER A 31 -5.04 -7.44 9.37
C SER A 31 -5.67 -8.64 8.65
N PHE A 32 -4.84 -9.62 8.35
CA PHE A 32 -5.22 -10.81 7.58
C PHE A 32 -5.12 -12.05 8.46
N GLY A 33 -5.94 -13.03 8.16
CA GLY A 33 -5.99 -14.27 8.94
C GLY A 33 -4.81 -15.21 8.70
N SER A 34 -4.00 -14.96 7.67
CA SER A 34 -2.83 -15.77 7.40
C SER A 34 -1.76 -14.93 6.69
N ARG A 35 -0.52 -15.39 6.75
CA ARG A 35 0.59 -14.78 6.02
C ARG A 35 0.30 -14.78 4.52
N GLN A 36 -0.26 -15.87 4.01
CA GLN A 36 -0.59 -16.00 2.59
C GLN A 36 -1.58 -14.92 2.13
N LEU A 37 -2.61 -14.65 2.93
CA LEU A 37 -3.58 -13.60 2.60
C LEU A 37 -2.93 -12.22 2.57
N ALA A 38 -2.00 -11.95 3.49
CA ALA A 38 -1.24 -10.70 3.46
C ALA A 38 -0.42 -10.58 2.18
N LEU A 39 0.22 -11.67 1.75
CA LEU A 39 0.99 -11.67 0.50
C LEU A 39 0.10 -11.43 -0.72
N VAL A 40 -1.09 -12.04 -0.76
CA VAL A 40 -2.05 -11.80 -1.85
C VAL A 40 -2.46 -10.33 -1.88
N SER A 41 -2.72 -9.74 -0.71
CA SER A 41 -3.06 -8.32 -0.62
C SER A 41 -1.95 -7.43 -1.19
N ILE A 42 -0.68 -7.74 -0.90
CA ILE A 42 0.46 -7.01 -1.46
C ILE A 42 0.48 -7.11 -2.98
N GLN A 43 0.26 -8.31 -3.52
CA GLN A 43 0.25 -8.50 -4.97
C GLN A 43 -0.85 -7.68 -5.65
N GLU A 44 -2.03 -7.64 -5.05
CA GLU A 44 -3.13 -6.82 -5.56
C GLU A 44 -2.80 -5.34 -5.50
N PHE A 45 -2.20 -4.88 -4.42
CA PHE A 45 -1.78 -3.50 -4.29
C PHE A 45 -0.77 -3.13 -5.38
N ARG A 46 0.23 -3.96 -5.60
CA ARG A 46 1.26 -3.73 -6.62
C ARG A 46 0.67 -3.68 -8.04
N ALA A 47 -0.36 -4.50 -8.29
CA ALA A 47 -0.98 -4.56 -9.60
C ALA A 47 -1.88 -3.35 -9.87
N LYS A 48 -2.56 -2.85 -8.84
CA LYS A 48 -3.59 -1.83 -8.99
C LYS A 48 -3.12 -0.41 -8.71
N ALA A 49 -2.16 -0.23 -7.79
CA ALA A 49 -1.72 1.10 -7.38
C ALA A 49 -1.21 1.98 -8.54
N PRO A 50 -0.40 1.46 -9.49
CA PRO A 50 0.08 2.30 -10.59
C PRO A 50 -1.01 2.81 -11.54
N ARG A 51 -2.19 2.20 -11.48
CA ARG A 51 -3.34 2.56 -12.30
C ARG A 51 -4.37 3.38 -11.54
N SER A 52 -4.04 3.74 -10.30
CA SER A 52 -4.96 4.46 -9.44
C SER A 52 -5.12 5.89 -9.89
N SER A 53 -6.32 6.42 -9.73
CA SER A 53 -6.61 7.82 -9.97
C SER A 53 -6.47 8.60 -8.68
N VAL A 54 -6.25 9.90 -8.81
CA VAL A 54 -6.14 10.78 -7.64
C VAL A 54 -7.36 11.68 -7.61
N CYS A 55 -8.06 11.67 -6.48
CA CYS A 55 -9.23 12.51 -6.23
C CYS A 55 -9.03 13.27 -4.93
N ASP A 56 -9.66 14.43 -4.80
CA ASP A 56 -9.72 15.11 -3.52
C ASP A 56 -10.80 14.48 -2.63
N SER A 57 -10.97 15.01 -1.42
CA SER A 57 -11.91 14.45 -0.45
C SER A 57 -13.38 14.58 -0.85
N THR A 58 -13.69 15.39 -1.86
CA THR A 58 -15.06 15.54 -2.38
C THR A 58 -15.33 14.64 -3.59
N GLY A 59 -14.33 13.86 -4.02
CA GLY A 59 -14.44 13.01 -5.17
C GLY A 59 -14.08 13.66 -6.50
N LYS A 60 -13.60 14.89 -6.46
CA LYS A 60 -13.18 15.59 -7.67
C LYS A 60 -11.84 15.04 -8.17
N TRP A 61 -11.77 14.68 -9.44
CA TRP A 61 -10.56 14.17 -10.07
C TRP A 61 -9.46 15.23 -10.10
N LEU A 62 -8.25 14.81 -9.72
CA LEU A 62 -7.05 15.64 -9.81
C LEU A 62 -6.13 15.04 -10.86
N GLU A 63 -5.69 15.87 -11.82
CA GLU A 63 -4.82 15.43 -12.90
C GLU A 63 -3.43 16.01 -12.72
N PHE A 64 -2.43 15.20 -13.00
CA PHE A 64 -1.04 15.63 -13.02
C PHE A 64 -0.47 15.41 -14.41
N GLU A 65 0.24 16.41 -14.92
CA GLU A 65 1.12 16.20 -16.04
C GLU A 65 2.47 15.72 -15.52
N ALA A 66 3.16 14.90 -16.31
CA ALA A 66 4.44 14.33 -15.89
C ALA A 66 5.46 15.41 -15.49
N GLY A 67 5.43 16.57 -16.14
CA GLY A 67 6.34 17.67 -15.82
C GLY A 67 6.10 18.30 -14.45
N GLU A 68 4.91 18.15 -13.90
CA GLU A 68 4.58 18.72 -12.58
C GLU A 68 5.19 17.93 -11.42
N LEU A 69 5.62 16.72 -11.69
CA LEU A 69 6.18 15.81 -10.69
C LEU A 69 7.70 15.88 -10.62
N SER A 70 8.31 16.61 -11.48
CA SER A 70 9.78 16.70 -11.58
C SER A 70 10.36 17.88 -10.81
#